data_215e5dbfd345dbd6d81ecedfd78ca6bb
#
_entry.id   215e5dbfd345dbd6d81ecedfd78ca6bb
#
_cell.length_a   1.000
_cell.length_b   1.000
_cell.length_c   1.000
_cell.angle_alpha   90.00
_cell.angle_beta   90.00
_cell.angle_gamma   90.00
#
_symmetry.space_group_name_H-M   'P 1'
#
loop_
_entity.id
_entity.type
_entity.pdbx_description
1 polymer ?
#
loop_
_entity_poly.entity_id
_entity_poly.type
_entity_poly.pdbx_seq_one_letter_code
_entity_poly.pdbx_strand_id
1 'polypeptide(L)'
;MKTHDFWYDLPEELIAQTPLERRDGSRLMVLNRETGEIQHKHFYDIIDYLNPGDCLVMNDSRVLPARLMGHRPTGGVVEVLLLRDLGNKCWECLCKPGRKMQVGNEVIFGDGELTAVVREVQEDGNRVVEFKYEGIFLEVLERLGKMPLPPYIKEELQDQERYQTVYSREVGSAAAPTAGLHFTKELLEKIREKGVNE
;
A
#
# COMPACT_ATOMS: atom_id res chain seq x y z
N MET A 1 3.39 -11.20 26.04
CA MET A 1 2.65 -11.76 24.90
C MET A 1 3.63 -12.17 23.81
N LYS A 2 3.46 -13.35 23.22
CA LYS A 2 4.26 -13.85 22.08
C LYS A 2 3.38 -13.79 20.82
N THR A 3 3.97 -13.72 19.65
CA THR A 3 3.22 -13.71 18.38
C THR A 3 2.30 -14.92 18.26
N HIS A 4 2.72 -16.08 18.74
CA HIS A 4 1.92 -17.31 18.77
C HIS A 4 0.61 -17.18 19.57
N ASP A 5 0.54 -16.30 20.57
CA ASP A 5 -0.68 -16.09 21.38
C ASP A 5 -1.85 -15.52 20.57
N PHE A 6 -1.55 -14.98 19.38
CA PHE A 6 -2.52 -14.43 18.43
C PHE A 6 -2.80 -15.35 17.25
N TRP A 7 -2.19 -16.54 17.23
CA TRP A 7 -2.37 -17.48 16.12
C TRP A 7 -3.75 -18.14 16.21
N TYR A 8 -4.41 -18.22 15.06
CA TYR A 8 -5.62 -19.01 14.88
C TYR A 8 -5.65 -19.55 13.44
N ASP A 9 -6.46 -20.58 13.20
CA ASP A 9 -6.65 -21.12 11.86
C ASP A 9 -7.55 -20.17 11.05
N LEU A 10 -6.98 -19.54 10.02
CA LEU A 10 -7.67 -18.65 9.11
C LEU A 10 -7.76 -19.32 7.72
N PRO A 11 -8.93 -19.86 7.32
CA PRO A 11 -9.12 -20.40 5.99
C PRO A 11 -8.89 -19.35 4.91
N GLU A 12 -8.16 -19.71 3.84
CA GLU A 12 -7.81 -18.76 2.75
C GLU A 12 -9.06 -18.16 2.09
N GLU A 13 -10.15 -18.91 1.97
CA GLU A 13 -11.42 -18.46 1.40
C GLU A 13 -12.11 -17.34 2.18
N LEU A 14 -11.71 -17.11 3.45
CA LEU A 14 -12.22 -15.99 4.25
C LEU A 14 -11.44 -14.70 4.01
N ILE A 15 -10.34 -14.74 3.25
CA ILE A 15 -9.58 -13.56 2.86
C ILE A 15 -10.12 -13.05 1.52
N ALA A 16 -10.87 -11.95 1.56
CA ALA A 16 -11.40 -11.33 0.35
C ALA A 16 -10.25 -10.90 -0.58
N GLN A 17 -10.33 -11.27 -1.86
CA GLN A 17 -9.31 -10.96 -2.85
C GLN A 17 -9.62 -9.68 -3.64
N THR A 18 -10.88 -9.28 -3.70
CA THR A 18 -11.34 -8.08 -4.39
C THR A 18 -12.10 -7.16 -3.43
N PRO A 19 -11.98 -5.83 -3.57
CA PRO A 19 -12.76 -4.90 -2.77
C PRO A 19 -14.23 -4.92 -3.18
N LEU A 20 -15.14 -4.60 -2.25
CA LEU A 20 -16.54 -4.35 -2.58
C LEU A 20 -16.65 -3.15 -3.53
N GLU A 21 -17.67 -3.14 -4.39
CA GLU A 21 -17.96 -2.01 -5.26
C GLU A 21 -18.11 -0.71 -4.44
N ARG A 22 -18.92 -0.76 -3.40
CA ARG A 22 -19.11 0.33 -2.45
C ARG A 22 -18.14 0.21 -1.27
N ARG A 23 -17.24 1.19 -1.09
CA ARG A 23 -16.17 1.18 -0.07
C ARG A 23 -16.71 1.03 1.34
N ASP A 24 -17.73 1.80 1.71
CA ASP A 24 -18.33 1.85 3.04
C ASP A 24 -19.32 0.72 3.34
N GLY A 25 -19.56 -0.16 2.36
CA GLY A 25 -20.36 -1.37 2.53
C GLY A 25 -19.63 -2.52 3.25
N SER A 26 -18.36 -2.39 3.57
CA SER A 26 -17.60 -3.41 4.29
C SER A 26 -18.18 -3.67 5.68
N ARG A 27 -18.02 -4.90 6.17
CA ARG A 27 -18.45 -5.25 7.53
C ARG A 27 -17.60 -4.53 8.57
N LEU A 28 -18.26 -4.03 9.61
CA LEU A 28 -17.66 -3.40 10.76
C LEU A 28 -17.95 -4.23 12.02
N MET A 29 -16.91 -4.61 12.73
CA MET A 29 -17.04 -5.20 14.07
C MET A 29 -16.85 -4.09 15.10
N VAL A 30 -17.86 -3.89 15.96
CA VAL A 30 -17.80 -2.97 17.07
C VAL A 30 -17.64 -3.77 18.36
N LEU A 31 -16.53 -3.52 19.07
CA LEU A 31 -16.19 -4.18 20.31
C LEU A 31 -16.30 -3.18 21.48
N ASN A 32 -17.18 -3.44 22.42
CA ASN A 32 -17.22 -2.71 23.67
C ASN A 32 -16.08 -3.18 24.58
N ARG A 33 -15.16 -2.29 24.92
CA ARG A 33 -13.95 -2.63 25.70
C ARG A 33 -14.24 -2.97 27.17
N GLU A 34 -15.33 -2.47 27.72
CA GLU A 34 -15.70 -2.67 29.13
C GLU A 34 -16.49 -3.97 29.30
N THR A 35 -17.46 -4.20 28.42
CA THR A 35 -18.37 -5.36 28.55
C THR A 35 -17.92 -6.58 27.73
N GLY A 36 -17.05 -6.37 26.72
CA GLY A 36 -16.68 -7.40 25.74
C GLY A 36 -17.77 -7.70 24.72
N GLU A 37 -18.87 -6.94 24.70
CA GLU A 37 -19.96 -7.12 23.74
C GLU A 37 -19.46 -6.84 22.32
N ILE A 38 -19.84 -7.71 21.39
CA ILE A 38 -19.52 -7.59 19.96
C ILE A 38 -20.80 -7.31 19.19
N GLN A 39 -20.77 -6.26 18.35
CA GLN A 39 -21.83 -5.95 17.41
C GLN A 39 -21.32 -6.03 15.99
N HIS A 40 -22.13 -6.52 15.07
CA HIS A 40 -21.82 -6.58 13.64
C HIS A 40 -22.61 -5.50 12.90
N LYS A 41 -21.88 -4.61 12.22
CA LYS A 41 -22.38 -3.44 11.50
C LYS A 41 -21.77 -3.39 10.09
N HIS A 42 -22.02 -2.30 9.37
CA HIS A 42 -21.28 -1.93 8.17
C HIS A 42 -20.48 -0.65 8.41
N PHE A 43 -19.48 -0.41 7.58
CA PHE A 43 -18.59 0.73 7.81
C PHE A 43 -19.33 2.09 7.75
N TYR A 44 -20.35 2.21 6.93
CA TYR A 44 -21.19 3.44 6.90
C TYR A 44 -21.88 3.75 8.23
N ASP A 45 -22.04 2.77 9.14
CA ASP A 45 -22.62 2.97 10.48
C ASP A 45 -21.60 3.61 11.45
N ILE A 46 -20.35 3.81 11.04
CA ILE A 46 -19.30 4.41 11.91
C ILE A 46 -19.73 5.79 12.44
N ILE A 47 -20.54 6.51 11.68
CA ILE A 47 -21.06 7.82 12.05
C ILE A 47 -21.86 7.78 13.36
N ASP A 48 -22.48 6.66 13.71
CA ASP A 48 -23.27 6.49 14.94
C ASP A 48 -22.38 6.50 16.19
N TYR A 49 -21.09 6.25 16.03
CA TYR A 49 -20.10 6.19 17.10
C TYR A 49 -19.27 7.48 17.25
N LEU A 50 -19.54 8.48 16.43
CA LEU A 50 -18.89 9.78 16.47
C LEU A 50 -19.85 10.85 17.04
N ASN A 51 -19.33 11.77 17.84
CA ASN A 51 -20.12 12.85 18.45
C ASN A 51 -19.65 14.21 17.92
N PRO A 52 -20.54 15.23 17.92
CA PRO A 52 -20.12 16.59 17.65
C PRO A 52 -18.97 17.02 18.57
N GLY A 53 -17.91 17.57 17.99
CA GLY A 53 -16.68 17.97 18.68
C GLY A 53 -15.59 16.90 18.74
N ASP A 54 -15.86 15.66 18.35
CA ASP A 54 -14.82 14.65 18.17
C ASP A 54 -13.85 15.09 17.06
N CYS A 55 -12.64 14.52 17.07
CA CYS A 55 -11.63 14.73 16.03
C CYS A 55 -11.22 13.38 15.42
N LEU A 56 -11.41 13.24 14.11
CA LEU A 56 -11.04 12.07 13.32
C LEU A 56 -9.63 12.28 12.75
N VAL A 57 -8.63 11.61 13.34
CA VAL A 57 -7.25 11.67 12.82
C VAL A 57 -7.06 10.63 11.73
N MET A 58 -6.65 11.09 10.54
CA MET A 58 -6.49 10.26 9.34
C MET A 58 -5.08 10.37 8.78
N ASN A 59 -4.62 9.31 8.12
CA ASN A 59 -3.38 9.30 7.38
C ASN A 59 -3.69 9.58 5.89
N ASP A 60 -3.23 10.71 5.37
CA ASP A 60 -3.46 11.17 4.01
C ASP A 60 -2.35 10.78 3.02
N SER A 61 -1.49 9.84 3.38
CA SER A 61 -0.47 9.31 2.49
C SER A 61 -1.09 8.70 1.24
N ARG A 62 -0.48 9.01 0.09
CA ARG A 62 -0.79 8.41 -1.20
C ARG A 62 0.26 7.35 -1.56
N VAL A 63 -0.19 6.16 -1.88
CA VAL A 63 0.67 5.04 -2.22
C VAL A 63 1.23 5.21 -3.62
N LEU A 64 2.53 5.03 -3.76
CA LEU A 64 3.19 4.94 -5.06
C LEU A 64 2.95 3.56 -5.70
N PRO A 65 2.85 3.46 -7.03
CA PRO A 65 2.94 2.19 -7.74
C PRO A 65 4.39 1.67 -7.67
N ALA A 66 4.81 1.37 -6.44
CA ALA A 66 6.20 1.18 -6.06
C ALA A 66 6.78 -0.20 -6.42
N ARG A 67 5.95 -1.12 -6.92
CA ARG A 67 6.36 -2.47 -7.31
C ARG A 67 6.68 -2.51 -8.80
N LEU A 68 7.94 -2.65 -9.12
CA LEU A 68 8.45 -2.71 -10.50
C LEU A 68 8.85 -4.15 -10.85
N MET A 69 8.32 -4.65 -11.97
CA MET A 69 8.71 -5.94 -12.54
C MET A 69 9.66 -5.71 -13.70
N GLY A 70 10.87 -6.23 -13.59
CA GLY A 70 11.89 -6.09 -14.61
C GLY A 70 12.64 -7.39 -14.86
N HIS A 71 13.65 -7.32 -15.68
CA HIS A 71 14.52 -8.45 -15.98
C HIS A 71 16.00 -8.02 -15.98
N ARG A 72 16.87 -8.94 -15.67
CA ARG A 72 18.31 -8.73 -15.84
C ARG A 72 18.69 -8.85 -17.31
N PRO A 73 19.83 -8.27 -17.74
CA PRO A 73 20.35 -8.48 -19.11
C PRO A 73 20.47 -9.97 -19.50
N THR A 74 20.64 -10.85 -18.50
CA THR A 74 20.68 -12.31 -18.67
C THR A 74 19.30 -12.98 -18.75
N GLY A 75 18.19 -12.20 -18.76
CA GLY A 75 16.81 -12.69 -18.91
C GLY A 75 16.10 -13.10 -17.62
N GLY A 76 16.76 -13.09 -16.46
CA GLY A 76 16.13 -13.47 -15.20
C GLY A 76 15.18 -12.38 -14.68
N VAL A 77 13.93 -12.74 -14.37
CA VAL A 77 12.92 -11.82 -13.79
C VAL A 77 13.33 -11.35 -12.40
N VAL A 78 13.08 -10.08 -12.13
CA VAL A 78 13.36 -9.41 -10.85
C VAL A 78 12.18 -8.52 -10.48
N GLU A 79 11.75 -8.58 -9.21
CA GLU A 79 10.87 -7.60 -8.59
C GLU A 79 11.72 -6.61 -7.80
N VAL A 80 11.47 -5.32 -8.01
CA VAL A 80 12.05 -4.22 -7.22
C VAL A 80 10.90 -3.43 -6.59
N LEU A 81 10.85 -3.42 -5.26
CA LEU A 81 9.89 -2.65 -4.49
C LEU A 81 10.60 -1.42 -3.89
N LEU A 82 10.16 -0.24 -4.29
CA LEU A 82 10.65 1.04 -3.77
C LEU A 82 10.17 1.22 -2.33
N LEU A 83 11.08 1.57 -1.41
CA LEU A 83 10.77 1.79 0.00
C LEU A 83 10.94 3.26 0.39
N ARG A 84 12.09 3.85 0.06
CA ARG A 84 12.44 5.22 0.45
C ARG A 84 13.29 5.89 -0.62
N ASP A 85 12.94 7.13 -0.97
CA ASP A 85 13.76 7.99 -1.82
C ASP A 85 14.99 8.49 -1.04
N LEU A 86 16.18 8.27 -1.58
CA LEU A 86 17.45 8.73 -1.03
C LEU A 86 17.99 9.96 -1.77
N GLY A 87 17.24 10.47 -2.75
CA GLY A 87 17.70 11.54 -3.64
C GLY A 87 18.67 11.07 -4.72
N ASN A 88 19.03 11.97 -5.64
CA ASN A 88 19.99 11.71 -6.74
C ASN A 88 19.65 10.44 -7.56
N LYS A 89 18.37 10.20 -7.81
CA LYS A 89 17.85 9.00 -8.50
C LYS A 89 18.13 7.67 -7.78
N CYS A 90 18.50 7.69 -6.50
CA CYS A 90 18.75 6.52 -5.68
C CYS A 90 17.57 6.24 -4.76
N TRP A 91 17.23 4.97 -4.64
CA TRP A 91 16.16 4.48 -3.78
C TRP A 91 16.63 3.31 -2.93
N GLU A 92 16.18 3.27 -1.70
CA GLU A 92 16.20 2.04 -0.91
C GLU A 92 15.08 1.13 -1.39
N CYS A 93 15.43 -0.12 -1.70
CA CYS A 93 14.53 -1.07 -2.36
C CYS A 93 14.62 -2.46 -1.72
N LEU A 94 13.50 -3.16 -1.69
CA LEU A 94 13.48 -4.60 -1.49
C LEU A 94 13.48 -5.30 -2.87
N CYS A 95 14.44 -6.21 -3.09
CA CYS A 95 14.58 -6.89 -4.38
C CYS A 95 14.35 -8.41 -4.24
N LYS A 96 13.61 -8.99 -5.18
CA LYS A 96 13.39 -10.44 -5.28
C LYS A 96 13.72 -10.96 -6.67
N PRO A 97 14.55 -12.03 -6.75
CA PRO A 97 15.27 -12.73 -5.68
C PRO A 97 16.51 -11.94 -5.23
N GLY A 98 16.61 -11.63 -3.93
CA GLY A 98 17.66 -10.78 -3.37
C GLY A 98 19.10 -11.27 -3.66
N ARG A 99 19.34 -12.59 -3.60
CA ARG A 99 20.65 -13.18 -3.88
C ARG A 99 21.20 -12.91 -5.30
N LYS A 100 20.31 -12.57 -6.23
CA LYS A 100 20.66 -12.25 -7.63
C LYS A 100 20.80 -10.74 -7.88
N MET A 101 20.62 -9.93 -6.82
CA MET A 101 20.70 -8.48 -6.87
C MET A 101 21.87 -8.01 -5.99
N GLN A 102 23.08 -8.18 -6.56
CA GLN A 102 24.36 -7.78 -5.95
C GLN A 102 24.84 -6.47 -6.56
N VAL A 103 25.78 -5.79 -5.91
CA VAL A 103 26.38 -4.54 -6.39
C VAL A 103 26.82 -4.69 -7.84
N GLY A 104 26.46 -3.72 -8.68
CA GLY A 104 26.76 -3.69 -10.12
C GLY A 104 25.78 -4.47 -11.00
N ASN A 105 24.82 -5.22 -10.42
CA ASN A 105 23.80 -5.87 -11.25
C ASN A 105 22.82 -4.83 -11.80
N GLU A 106 22.43 -5.03 -13.04
CA GLU A 106 21.49 -4.19 -13.76
C GLU A 106 20.12 -4.85 -13.90
N VAL A 107 19.09 -4.01 -13.93
CA VAL A 107 17.69 -4.40 -14.20
C VAL A 107 17.12 -3.47 -15.27
N ILE A 108 16.36 -4.04 -16.17
CA ILE A 108 15.66 -3.34 -17.25
C ILE A 108 14.16 -3.51 -17.01
N PHE A 109 13.42 -2.40 -17.09
CA PHE A 109 11.97 -2.37 -16.93
C PHE A 109 11.32 -1.84 -18.21
N GLY A 110 10.13 -2.35 -18.52
CA GLY A 110 9.47 -2.07 -19.79
C GLY A 110 10.38 -2.44 -20.98
N ASP A 111 10.33 -1.64 -22.02
CA ASP A 111 11.16 -1.77 -23.21
C ASP A 111 12.51 -1.04 -23.09
N GLY A 112 12.99 -0.82 -21.84
CA GLY A 112 14.24 -0.12 -21.55
C GLY A 112 14.08 1.36 -21.23
N GLU A 113 12.86 1.86 -21.09
CA GLU A 113 12.59 3.26 -20.69
C GLU A 113 13.01 3.55 -19.25
N LEU A 114 13.13 2.51 -18.41
CA LEU A 114 13.67 2.59 -17.07
C LEU A 114 14.72 1.49 -16.90
N THR A 115 15.91 1.86 -16.45
CA THR A 115 16.95 0.92 -16.05
C THR A 115 17.43 1.24 -14.65
N ALA A 116 17.98 0.25 -13.97
CA ALA A 116 18.48 0.42 -12.61
C ALA A 116 19.76 -0.37 -12.37
N VAL A 117 20.60 0.12 -11.46
CA VAL A 117 21.86 -0.53 -11.04
C VAL A 117 21.89 -0.59 -9.52
N VAL A 118 22.20 -1.76 -8.98
CA VAL A 118 22.43 -1.93 -7.53
C VAL A 118 23.74 -1.25 -7.15
N ARG A 119 23.68 -0.28 -6.23
CA ARG A 119 24.86 0.46 -5.72
C ARG A 119 25.36 -0.10 -4.40
N GLU A 120 24.46 -0.62 -3.57
CA GLU A 120 24.79 -1.15 -2.24
C GLU A 120 23.85 -2.29 -1.86
N VAL A 121 24.32 -3.21 -1.05
CA VAL A 121 23.53 -4.22 -0.34
C VAL A 121 23.63 -3.92 1.14
N GLN A 122 22.52 -3.56 1.77
CA GLN A 122 22.46 -3.18 3.17
C GLN A 122 22.41 -4.40 4.10
N GLU A 123 22.72 -4.20 5.39
CA GLU A 123 22.76 -5.27 6.39
C GLU A 123 21.42 -5.96 6.61
N ASP A 124 20.31 -5.21 6.52
CA ASP A 124 18.92 -5.71 6.62
C ASP A 124 18.44 -6.45 5.37
N GLY A 125 19.28 -6.51 4.35
CA GLY A 125 18.96 -7.16 3.08
C GLY A 125 18.32 -6.25 2.04
N ASN A 126 18.05 -4.98 2.33
CA ASN A 126 17.63 -3.99 1.35
C ASN A 126 18.77 -3.63 0.39
N ARG A 127 18.46 -2.96 -0.69
CA ARG A 127 19.43 -2.50 -1.70
C ARG A 127 19.28 -1.01 -1.92
N VAL A 128 20.40 -0.34 -2.08
CA VAL A 128 20.41 0.99 -2.69
C VAL A 128 20.49 0.80 -4.20
N VAL A 129 19.50 1.28 -4.91
CA VAL A 129 19.33 1.13 -6.35
C VAL A 129 19.31 2.51 -7.00
N GLU A 130 20.19 2.74 -7.96
CA GLU A 130 20.19 3.96 -8.78
C GLU A 130 19.41 3.71 -10.06
N PHE A 131 18.41 4.56 -10.32
CA PHE A 131 17.58 4.50 -11.51
C PHE A 131 18.06 5.45 -12.61
N LYS A 132 17.94 5.02 -13.85
CA LYS A 132 18.20 5.83 -15.04
C LYS A 132 16.93 5.90 -15.87
N TYR A 133 16.45 7.09 -16.11
CA TYR A 133 15.22 7.40 -16.83
C TYR A 133 15.29 8.82 -17.40
N GLU A 134 14.45 9.10 -18.37
CA GLU A 134 14.21 10.45 -18.90
C GLU A 134 12.87 10.98 -18.37
N GLY A 135 12.79 12.31 -18.18
CA GLY A 135 11.59 12.98 -17.71
C GLY A 135 11.34 12.87 -16.21
N ILE A 136 10.07 12.73 -15.83
CA ILE A 136 9.60 12.72 -14.44
C ILE A 136 9.45 11.27 -13.96
N PHE A 137 10.14 10.91 -12.86
CA PHE A 137 10.14 9.54 -12.34
C PHE A 137 8.74 9.02 -11.98
N LEU A 138 7.90 9.88 -11.41
CA LEU A 138 6.54 9.49 -11.04
C LEU A 138 5.72 9.07 -12.26
N GLU A 139 5.85 9.76 -13.39
CA GLU A 139 5.17 9.38 -14.63
C GLU A 139 5.65 8.02 -15.17
N VAL A 140 6.95 7.74 -15.02
CA VAL A 140 7.52 6.42 -15.36
C VAL A 140 6.95 5.34 -14.44
N LEU A 141 6.84 5.63 -13.13
CA LEU A 141 6.24 4.71 -12.17
C LEU A 141 4.77 4.44 -12.45
N GLU A 142 4.00 5.45 -12.85
CA GLU A 142 2.58 5.29 -13.21
C GLU A 142 2.38 4.33 -14.40
N ARG A 143 3.33 4.32 -15.35
CA ARG A 143 3.27 3.41 -16.52
C ARG A 143 3.77 2.00 -16.21
N LEU A 144 4.84 1.86 -15.46
CA LEU A 144 5.54 0.58 -15.26
C LEU A 144 5.27 -0.08 -13.91
N GLY A 145 4.88 0.72 -12.93
CA GLY A 145 4.71 0.25 -11.56
C GLY A 145 3.34 -0.36 -11.30
N LYS A 146 3.33 -1.26 -10.33
CA LYS A 146 2.11 -1.86 -9.77
C LYS A 146 1.95 -1.45 -8.32
N MET A 147 0.68 -1.39 -7.86
CA MET A 147 0.40 -1.16 -6.44
C MET A 147 0.98 -2.28 -5.59
N PRO A 148 1.69 -1.95 -4.50
CA PRO A 148 2.30 -2.93 -3.61
C PRO A 148 1.24 -3.52 -2.66
N LEU A 149 0.33 -4.31 -3.19
CA LEU A 149 -0.70 -4.98 -2.38
C LEU A 149 -0.07 -5.92 -1.35
N PRO A 150 -0.73 -6.14 -0.20
CA PRO A 150 -0.31 -7.12 0.78
C PRO A 150 -0.16 -8.53 0.17
N PRO A 151 0.77 -9.37 0.66
CA PRO A 151 1.10 -10.65 0.03
C PRO A 151 -0.04 -11.69 0.06
N TYR A 152 -1.05 -11.49 0.88
CA TYR A 152 -2.23 -12.36 0.94
C TYR A 152 -3.28 -12.01 -0.14
N ILE A 153 -3.14 -10.88 -0.84
CA ILE A 153 -3.93 -10.55 -2.04
C ILE A 153 -3.18 -11.08 -3.25
N LYS A 154 -3.78 -12.06 -3.93
CA LYS A 154 -3.20 -12.75 -5.09
C LYS A 154 -3.78 -12.23 -6.41
N GLU A 155 -4.99 -11.66 -6.34
CA GLU A 155 -5.66 -11.09 -7.51
C GLU A 155 -5.06 -9.74 -7.93
N GLU A 156 -5.01 -9.50 -9.23
CA GLU A 156 -4.53 -8.24 -9.77
C GLU A 156 -5.59 -7.14 -9.62
N LEU A 157 -5.18 -6.01 -9.10
CA LEU A 157 -6.05 -4.86 -8.91
C LEU A 157 -6.38 -4.21 -10.26
N GLN A 158 -7.65 -4.22 -10.65
CA GLN A 158 -8.12 -3.66 -11.92
C GLN A 158 -8.08 -2.12 -11.94
N ASP A 159 -8.39 -1.50 -10.80
CA ASP A 159 -8.36 -0.06 -10.59
C ASP A 159 -7.42 0.28 -9.44
N GLN A 160 -6.28 0.86 -9.75
CA GLN A 160 -5.25 1.22 -8.76
C GLN A 160 -5.75 2.26 -7.74
N GLU A 161 -6.71 3.13 -8.11
CA GLU A 161 -7.30 4.11 -7.20
C GLU A 161 -8.13 3.44 -6.08
N ARG A 162 -8.53 2.18 -6.25
CA ARG A 162 -9.17 1.41 -5.16
C ARG A 162 -8.25 1.16 -3.98
N TYR A 163 -6.94 1.18 -4.17
CA TYR A 163 -5.93 1.05 -3.09
C TYR A 163 -5.41 2.42 -2.61
N GLN A 164 -6.19 3.48 -2.85
CA GLN A 164 -5.97 4.82 -2.30
C GLN A 164 -7.17 5.23 -1.44
N THR A 165 -6.91 6.02 -0.39
CA THR A 165 -8.01 6.67 0.33
C THR A 165 -8.57 7.81 -0.51
N VAL A 166 -9.84 8.16 -0.33
CA VAL A 166 -10.50 9.26 -1.05
C VAL A 166 -9.95 10.65 -0.70
N TYR A 167 -9.13 10.73 0.34
CA TYR A 167 -8.50 11.94 0.87
C TYR A 167 -6.98 11.92 0.77
N SER A 168 -6.38 10.92 0.10
CA SER A 168 -4.92 10.84 -0.06
C SER A 168 -4.35 12.03 -0.83
N ARG A 169 -3.24 12.61 -0.34
CA ARG A 169 -2.56 13.78 -0.91
C ARG A 169 -1.06 13.61 -0.96
N GLU A 170 -0.43 13.27 0.17
CA GLU A 170 1.01 13.25 0.32
C GLU A 170 1.61 11.98 -0.29
N VAL A 171 2.22 12.14 -1.47
CA VAL A 171 2.83 11.03 -2.22
C VAL A 171 4.11 10.56 -1.56
N GLY A 172 4.32 9.23 -1.48
CA GLY A 172 5.61 8.67 -1.01
C GLY A 172 5.50 7.45 -0.11
N SER A 173 4.30 6.96 0.17
CA SER A 173 4.12 5.75 0.97
C SER A 173 4.21 4.47 0.12
N ALA A 174 4.84 3.44 0.67
CA ALA A 174 4.84 2.08 0.09
C ALA A 174 3.64 1.23 0.56
N ALA A 175 2.80 1.73 1.47
CA ALA A 175 1.63 1.01 2.00
C ALA A 175 0.45 1.95 2.22
N ALA A 176 -0.75 1.47 1.88
CA ALA A 176 -1.97 2.22 2.12
C ALA A 176 -2.37 2.21 3.60
N PRO A 177 -2.96 3.30 4.12
CA PRO A 177 -3.66 3.30 5.40
C PRO A 177 -4.98 2.53 5.24
N THR A 178 -4.92 1.20 5.35
CA THR A 178 -5.99 0.29 4.91
C THR A 178 -7.34 0.53 5.60
N ALA A 179 -7.35 0.96 6.87
CA ALA A 179 -8.58 1.34 7.56
C ALA A 179 -9.29 2.53 6.89
N GLY A 180 -8.52 3.45 6.30
CA GLY A 180 -9.04 4.61 5.58
C GLY A 180 -9.68 4.30 4.23
N LEU A 181 -9.39 3.13 3.64
CA LEU A 181 -9.93 2.72 2.34
C LEU A 181 -11.45 2.56 2.33
N HIS A 182 -12.06 2.41 3.50
CA HIS A 182 -13.52 2.25 3.64
C HIS A 182 -14.29 3.57 3.59
N PHE A 183 -13.65 4.71 3.79
CA PHE A 183 -14.32 6.00 3.69
C PHE A 183 -14.71 6.33 2.26
N THR A 184 -15.90 6.91 2.09
CA THR A 184 -16.35 7.59 0.88
C THR A 184 -16.36 9.10 1.13
N LYS A 185 -16.35 9.90 0.06
CA LYS A 185 -16.45 11.36 0.20
C LYS A 185 -17.76 11.77 0.86
N GLU A 186 -18.85 11.08 0.50
CA GLU A 186 -20.19 11.31 1.01
C GLU A 186 -20.28 10.99 2.52
N LEU A 187 -19.60 9.93 2.97
CA LEU A 187 -19.57 9.58 4.40
C LEU A 187 -18.77 10.62 5.20
N LEU A 188 -17.63 11.07 4.70
CA LEU A 188 -16.82 12.13 5.32
C LEU A 188 -17.62 13.44 5.41
N GLU A 189 -18.35 13.82 4.35
CA GLU A 189 -19.19 15.00 4.37
C GLU A 189 -20.27 14.94 5.47
N LYS A 190 -20.97 13.80 5.59
CA LYS A 190 -21.93 13.58 6.67
C LYS A 190 -21.29 13.64 8.06
N ILE A 191 -20.06 13.14 8.20
CA ILE A 191 -19.30 13.21 9.47
C ILE A 191 -18.99 14.67 9.82
N ARG A 192 -18.56 15.49 8.85
CA ARG A 192 -18.35 16.94 9.03
C ARG A 192 -19.64 17.67 9.39
N GLU A 193 -20.76 17.38 8.68
CA GLU A 193 -22.07 17.95 8.98
C GLU A 193 -22.56 17.62 10.39
N LYS A 194 -22.16 16.46 10.93
CA LYS A 194 -22.42 16.07 12.33
C LYS A 194 -21.60 16.89 13.34
N GLY A 195 -20.62 17.67 12.89
CA GLY A 195 -19.76 18.50 13.74
C GLY A 195 -18.50 17.78 14.24
N VAL A 196 -18.05 16.76 13.54
CA VAL A 196 -16.78 16.07 13.79
C VAL A 196 -15.67 16.77 12.99
N ASN A 197 -14.53 17.02 13.62
CA ASN A 197 -13.36 17.62 12.98
C ASN A 197 -12.51 16.54 12.28
N GLU A 198 -11.83 16.93 11.18
CA GLU A 198 -10.90 16.10 10.42
C GLU A 198 -9.52 16.77 10.28
#